data_b5a275fbd5b7f9a2911eb00535dc05fb
#
_entry.id   b5a275fbd5b7f9a2911eb00535dc05fb
#
_cell.length_a   1.000
_cell.length_b   1.000
_cell.length_c   1.000
_cell.angle_alpha   90.00
_cell.angle_beta   90.00
_cell.angle_gamma   90.00
#
_symmetry.space_group_name_H-M   'P 1'
#
loop_
_entity.id
_entity.type
_entity.pdbx_description
1 polymer ?
#
loop_
_entity_poly.entity_id
_entity_poly.type
_entity_poly.pdbx_seq_one_letter_code
_entity_poly.pdbx_strand_id
1 'polypeptide(L)'
;REVSPIATDYVKAQEGETSSSAVTLSLIRDTTNDYIFPSKGTKATVSVTHAGGPLEGDANYTQYGASLFAYFPLPLDVVFAAKGRIGYIQDHEGVEIPVSNRYVLGGINSLRGFRYVGPTNGGTSDVIGGTNMMVFNVELVLPFIKESGMKLVAFYDAGNSWDNKYDMGDLRQSVGAGIRWYSPIGPLRLEYGHVLDRGELNDDSKGRWEFTIGMPM
;
A
#
# COMPACT_ATOMS: atom_id res chain seq x y z
N ARG A 1 7.49 -23.84 -3.89
CA ARG A 1 6.88 -23.40 -2.60
C ARG A 1 5.77 -24.36 -2.26
N GLU A 2 5.83 -25.00 -1.08
CA GLU A 2 4.69 -25.77 -0.55
C GLU A 2 3.62 -24.79 -0.09
N VAL A 3 2.40 -24.99 -0.55
CA VAL A 3 1.23 -24.20 -0.17
C VAL A 3 0.56 -24.88 1.01
N SER A 4 0.07 -24.09 1.99
CA SER A 4 -0.64 -24.62 3.15
C SER A 4 -1.83 -25.49 2.72
N PRO A 5 -2.08 -26.65 3.36
CA PRO A 5 -3.25 -27.49 3.06
C PRO A 5 -4.60 -26.78 3.21
N ILE A 6 -4.62 -25.69 3.97
CA ILE A 6 -5.81 -24.86 4.24
C ILE A 6 -5.98 -23.74 3.18
N ALA A 7 -5.02 -23.58 2.26
CA ALA A 7 -5.13 -22.59 1.19
C ALA A 7 -6.26 -22.93 0.23
N THR A 8 -6.85 -21.92 -0.38
CA THR A 8 -7.89 -22.09 -1.41
C THR A 8 -7.37 -22.83 -2.63
N ASP A 9 -8.23 -23.49 -3.37
CA ASP A 9 -7.87 -24.23 -4.58
C ASP A 9 -7.19 -23.34 -5.62
N TYR A 10 -7.54 -22.06 -5.65
CA TYR A 10 -6.88 -21.05 -6.49
C TYR A 10 -5.39 -20.85 -6.15
N VAL A 11 -5.06 -20.76 -4.86
CA VAL A 11 -3.67 -20.63 -4.38
C VAL A 11 -2.93 -21.95 -4.56
N LYS A 12 -3.62 -23.09 -4.38
CA LYS A 12 -3.06 -24.44 -4.63
C LYS A 12 -2.76 -24.66 -6.10
N ALA A 13 -3.59 -24.15 -7.01
CA ALA A 13 -3.34 -24.24 -8.46
C ALA A 13 -2.07 -23.52 -8.91
N GLN A 14 -1.55 -22.59 -8.09
CA GLN A 14 -0.27 -21.91 -8.31
C GLN A 14 0.87 -22.53 -7.49
N GLU A 15 0.70 -23.75 -6.95
CA GLU A 15 1.76 -24.50 -6.31
C GLU A 15 2.80 -24.97 -7.34
N GLY A 16 4.07 -24.74 -7.03
CA GLY A 16 5.17 -25.11 -7.89
C GLY A 16 6.25 -24.04 -7.98
N GLU A 17 7.19 -24.27 -8.85
CA GLU A 17 8.23 -23.28 -9.21
C GLU A 17 7.67 -22.38 -10.33
N THR A 18 7.56 -21.09 -10.05
CA THR A 18 7.21 -20.07 -11.05
C THR A 18 8.43 -19.20 -11.30
N SER A 19 8.87 -19.15 -12.54
CA SER A 19 9.94 -18.26 -12.98
C SER A 19 9.34 -16.94 -13.45
N SER A 20 9.87 -15.82 -12.98
CA SER A 20 9.43 -14.49 -13.43
C SER A 20 10.65 -13.63 -13.72
N SER A 21 10.71 -13.14 -14.94
CA SER A 21 11.73 -12.19 -15.39
C SER A 21 11.04 -10.87 -15.73
N ALA A 22 11.49 -9.78 -15.10
CA ALA A 22 10.84 -8.48 -15.28
C ALA A 22 11.85 -7.34 -15.36
N VAL A 23 11.51 -6.31 -16.12
CA VAL A 23 12.25 -5.04 -16.20
C VAL A 23 11.34 -3.91 -15.78
N THR A 24 11.85 -3.05 -14.89
CA THR A 24 11.13 -1.87 -14.41
C THR A 24 11.86 -0.61 -14.83
N LEU A 25 11.13 0.30 -15.46
CA LEU A 25 11.55 1.67 -15.71
C LEU A 25 10.80 2.60 -14.76
N SER A 26 11.52 3.46 -14.03
CA SER A 26 10.92 4.42 -13.11
C SER A 26 11.46 5.82 -13.34
N LEU A 27 10.56 6.81 -13.34
CA LEU A 27 10.88 8.22 -13.33
C LEU A 27 10.47 8.81 -11.98
N ILE A 28 11.45 9.37 -11.25
CA ILE A 28 11.24 9.94 -9.92
C ILE A 28 11.64 11.40 -9.94
N ARG A 29 10.74 12.27 -9.46
CA ARG A 29 11.04 13.66 -9.14
C ARG A 29 10.83 13.84 -7.64
N ASP A 30 11.90 14.13 -6.92
CA ASP A 30 11.89 14.35 -5.49
C ASP A 30 12.40 15.76 -5.16
N THR A 31 11.57 16.53 -4.47
CA THR A 31 11.88 17.88 -3.98
C THR A 31 11.70 17.99 -2.48
N THR A 32 11.57 16.84 -1.78
CA THR A 32 11.39 16.83 -0.34
C THR A 32 12.66 17.29 0.38
N ASN A 33 12.47 17.93 1.53
CA ASN A 33 13.58 18.47 2.32
C ASN A 33 14.24 17.44 3.24
N ASP A 34 13.61 16.30 3.47
CA ASP A 34 14.10 15.22 4.32
C ASP A 34 13.62 13.89 3.76
N TYR A 35 14.47 12.87 3.82
CA TYR A 35 14.14 11.55 3.28
C TYR A 35 13.25 10.73 4.20
N ILE A 36 13.39 10.90 5.52
CA ILE A 36 12.71 10.07 6.53
C ILE A 36 11.41 10.73 7.01
N PHE A 37 11.49 12.02 7.36
CA PHE A 37 10.34 12.79 7.84
C PHE A 37 10.18 14.10 7.07
N PRO A 38 9.81 14.03 5.78
CA PRO A 38 9.65 15.22 4.99
C PRO A 38 8.60 16.14 5.59
N SER A 39 8.92 17.45 5.62
CA SER A 39 8.03 18.49 6.10
C SER A 39 7.57 19.44 5.02
N LYS A 40 8.24 19.45 3.87
CA LYS A 40 7.88 20.25 2.69
C LYS A 40 8.37 19.59 1.41
N GLY A 41 7.73 19.95 0.30
CA GLY A 41 8.09 19.48 -1.03
C GLY A 41 7.21 18.35 -1.51
N THR A 42 7.55 17.79 -2.64
CA THR A 42 6.78 16.73 -3.31
C THR A 42 7.71 15.63 -3.80
N LYS A 43 7.20 14.40 -3.78
CA LYS A 43 7.83 13.25 -4.42
C LYS A 43 6.82 12.61 -5.37
N ALA A 44 7.11 12.68 -6.66
CA ALA A 44 6.30 12.05 -7.71
C ALA A 44 7.08 10.89 -8.32
N THR A 45 6.42 9.76 -8.50
CA THR A 45 7.00 8.58 -9.14
C THR A 45 6.04 8.05 -10.18
N VAL A 46 6.55 7.72 -11.35
CA VAL A 46 5.83 6.94 -12.38
C VAL A 46 6.69 5.75 -12.73
N SER A 47 6.11 4.58 -12.80
CA SER A 47 6.82 3.35 -13.12
C SER A 47 6.05 2.47 -14.09
N VAL A 48 6.80 1.76 -14.92
CA VAL A 48 6.29 0.71 -15.81
C VAL A 48 7.16 -0.51 -15.60
N THR A 49 6.53 -1.64 -15.28
CA THR A 49 7.19 -2.94 -15.15
C THR A 49 6.62 -3.86 -16.22
N HIS A 50 7.48 -4.45 -17.03
CA HIS A 50 7.10 -5.50 -18.00
C HIS A 50 7.73 -6.82 -17.58
N ALA A 51 6.91 -7.86 -17.51
CA ALA A 51 7.32 -9.22 -17.16
C ALA A 51 6.92 -10.18 -18.27
N GLY A 52 7.77 -11.15 -18.56
CA GLY A 52 7.51 -12.19 -19.56
C GLY A 52 7.75 -11.77 -21.01
N GLY A 53 7.11 -12.44 -21.95
CA GLY A 53 7.34 -12.26 -23.36
C GLY A 53 8.80 -12.46 -23.75
N PRO A 54 9.48 -11.45 -24.32
CA PRO A 54 10.91 -11.55 -24.70
C PRO A 54 11.86 -11.78 -23.52
N LEU A 55 11.42 -11.55 -22.29
CA LEU A 55 12.21 -11.73 -21.08
C LEU A 55 12.13 -13.16 -20.53
N GLU A 56 11.28 -13.99 -21.15
CA GLU A 56 10.94 -15.34 -20.69
C GLU A 56 10.29 -15.38 -19.29
N GLY A 57 9.89 -16.55 -18.84
CA GLY A 57 9.21 -16.77 -17.56
C GLY A 57 7.73 -17.10 -17.75
N ASP A 58 7.11 -17.53 -16.65
CA ASP A 58 5.71 -18.01 -16.63
C ASP A 58 4.70 -16.87 -16.50
N ALA A 59 5.13 -15.69 -16.10
CA ALA A 59 4.28 -14.51 -15.97
C ALA A 59 4.39 -13.60 -17.20
N ASN A 60 3.26 -13.14 -17.75
CA ASN A 60 3.24 -12.22 -18.89
C ASN A 60 2.27 -11.07 -18.61
N TYR A 61 2.79 -9.94 -18.12
CA TYR A 61 1.99 -8.76 -17.77
C TYR A 61 2.79 -7.47 -17.90
N THR A 62 2.06 -6.34 -17.98
CA THR A 62 2.63 -5.01 -17.78
C THR A 62 1.94 -4.31 -16.64
N GLN A 63 2.73 -3.84 -15.66
CA GLN A 63 2.26 -3.10 -14.51
C GLN A 63 2.62 -1.63 -14.63
N TYR A 64 1.63 -0.76 -14.47
CA TYR A 64 1.77 0.69 -14.45
C TYR A 64 1.52 1.19 -13.03
N GLY A 65 2.39 2.08 -12.55
CA GLY A 65 2.26 2.68 -11.24
C GLY A 65 2.51 4.18 -11.28
N ALA A 66 1.71 4.94 -10.53
CA ALA A 66 1.99 6.33 -10.26
C ALA A 66 1.74 6.66 -8.79
N SER A 67 2.58 7.51 -8.23
CA SER A 67 2.41 8.04 -6.88
C SER A 67 2.78 9.51 -6.80
N LEU A 68 2.08 10.24 -5.94
CA LEU A 68 2.36 11.62 -5.60
C LEU A 68 2.25 11.80 -4.09
N PHE A 69 3.33 12.23 -3.45
CA PHE A 69 3.38 12.60 -2.04
C PHE A 69 3.70 14.08 -1.95
N ALA A 70 2.89 14.82 -1.22
CA ALA A 70 3.03 16.27 -1.05
C ALA A 70 3.01 16.63 0.44
N TYR A 71 3.93 17.48 0.85
CA TYR A 71 4.12 17.90 2.23
C TYR A 71 4.08 19.42 2.32
N PHE A 72 3.23 19.91 3.19
CA PHE A 72 2.99 21.34 3.37
C PHE A 72 3.26 21.72 4.84
N PRO A 73 4.27 22.57 5.10
CA PRO A 73 4.50 23.08 6.44
C PRO A 73 3.36 24.03 6.82
N LEU A 74 2.82 23.82 8.01
CA LEU A 74 1.81 24.66 8.65
C LEU A 74 2.43 25.38 9.87
N PRO A 75 1.76 26.40 10.45
CA PRO A 75 2.20 27.02 11.69
C PRO A 75 2.43 26.00 12.81
N LEU A 76 3.28 26.34 13.78
CA LEU A 76 3.64 25.52 14.95
C LEU A 76 4.40 24.22 14.60
N ASP A 77 5.14 24.23 13.47
CA ASP A 77 5.88 23.06 12.95
C ASP A 77 4.99 21.84 12.64
N VAL A 78 3.70 22.05 12.48
CA VAL A 78 2.77 21.03 11.98
C VAL A 78 3.02 20.79 10.50
N VAL A 79 2.91 19.56 10.07
CA VAL A 79 3.01 19.19 8.65
C VAL A 79 1.71 18.57 8.19
N PHE A 80 1.11 19.12 7.14
CA PHE A 80 0.06 18.46 6.40
C PHE A 80 0.68 17.64 5.28
N ALA A 81 0.36 16.35 5.21
CA ALA A 81 0.83 15.47 4.16
C ALA A 81 -0.37 14.86 3.42
N ALA A 82 -0.30 14.88 2.11
CA ALA A 82 -1.26 14.22 1.21
C ALA A 82 -0.51 13.26 0.30
N LYS A 83 -0.96 12.02 0.23
CA LYS A 83 -0.33 10.97 -0.56
C LYS A 83 -1.39 10.28 -1.42
N GLY A 84 -1.10 10.13 -2.69
CA GLY A 84 -1.95 9.39 -3.63
C GLY A 84 -1.11 8.33 -4.36
N ARG A 85 -1.68 7.15 -4.56
CA ARG A 85 -1.09 6.06 -5.34
C ARG A 85 -2.15 5.42 -6.20
N ILE A 86 -1.80 5.13 -7.43
CA ILE A 86 -2.65 4.40 -8.38
C ILE A 86 -1.80 3.35 -9.08
N GLY A 87 -2.37 2.19 -9.34
CA GLY A 87 -1.70 1.11 -10.03
C GLY A 87 -2.66 0.32 -10.89
N TYR A 88 -2.16 -0.13 -12.03
CA TYR A 88 -2.88 -0.96 -12.99
C TYR A 88 -1.97 -2.07 -13.52
N ILE A 89 -2.48 -3.29 -13.59
CA ILE A 89 -1.79 -4.43 -14.17
C ILE A 89 -2.61 -4.91 -15.36
N GLN A 90 -1.95 -4.98 -16.51
CA GLN A 90 -2.50 -5.52 -17.75
C GLN A 90 -1.88 -6.89 -18.00
N ASP A 91 -2.70 -7.92 -18.07
CA ASP A 91 -2.29 -9.24 -18.53
C ASP A 91 -2.07 -9.24 -20.05
N HIS A 92 -1.20 -10.14 -20.51
CA HIS A 92 -0.97 -10.38 -21.91
C HIS A 92 -1.27 -11.83 -22.25
N GLU A 93 -1.87 -12.04 -23.44
CA GLU A 93 -2.19 -13.38 -23.99
C GLU A 93 -3.12 -14.23 -23.11
N GLY A 94 -3.86 -13.60 -22.17
CA GLY A 94 -4.74 -14.32 -21.24
C GLY A 94 -3.99 -15.14 -20.18
N VAL A 95 -2.70 -14.88 -19.99
CA VAL A 95 -1.91 -15.49 -18.91
C VAL A 95 -2.34 -14.88 -17.58
N GLU A 96 -2.75 -15.73 -16.67
CA GLU A 96 -3.24 -15.30 -15.37
C GLU A 96 -2.11 -14.63 -14.55
N ILE A 97 -2.41 -13.43 -14.01
CA ILE A 97 -1.45 -12.69 -13.17
C ILE A 97 -1.26 -13.43 -11.84
N PRO A 98 -0.01 -13.82 -11.48
CA PRO A 98 0.26 -14.49 -10.22
C PRO A 98 -0.25 -13.67 -9.02
N VAL A 99 -0.83 -14.33 -8.01
CA VAL A 99 -1.35 -13.69 -6.79
C VAL A 99 -0.30 -12.80 -6.11
N SER A 100 0.97 -13.21 -6.15
CA SER A 100 2.09 -12.45 -5.59
C SER A 100 2.31 -11.07 -6.24
N ASN A 101 1.80 -10.86 -7.44
CA ASN A 101 1.96 -9.64 -8.21
C ASN A 101 0.69 -8.76 -8.19
N ARG A 102 -0.43 -9.30 -7.69
CA ARG A 102 -1.69 -8.57 -7.57
C ARG A 102 -1.65 -7.57 -6.41
N TYR A 103 -2.45 -6.53 -6.49
CA TYR A 103 -2.54 -5.52 -5.45
C TYR A 103 -3.41 -5.98 -4.29
N VAL A 104 -2.78 -6.20 -3.13
CA VAL A 104 -3.44 -6.37 -1.84
C VAL A 104 -3.09 -5.16 -0.98
N LEU A 105 -4.09 -4.47 -0.49
CA LEU A 105 -3.93 -3.31 0.38
C LEU A 105 -4.14 -3.71 1.85
N GLY A 106 -3.80 -2.81 2.76
CA GLY A 106 -3.88 -2.99 4.21
C GLY A 106 -2.52 -2.78 4.88
N GLY A 107 -2.56 -2.51 6.17
CA GLY A 107 -1.37 -2.27 6.97
C GLY A 107 -0.83 -0.84 6.90
N ILE A 108 0.20 -0.60 7.70
CA ILE A 108 0.77 0.72 8.03
C ILE A 108 1.21 1.54 6.80
N ASN A 109 1.44 0.90 5.68
CA ASN A 109 1.96 1.53 4.47
C ASN A 109 0.89 1.77 3.38
N SER A 110 -0.37 1.36 3.60
CA SER A 110 -1.45 1.57 2.64
C SER A 110 -2.75 2.03 3.29
N LEU A 111 -3.54 1.12 3.85
CA LEU A 111 -4.80 1.38 4.54
C LEU A 111 -4.67 0.89 5.98
N ARG A 112 -4.33 1.80 6.88
CA ARG A 112 -4.14 1.50 8.30
C ARG A 112 -5.46 1.09 8.94
N GLY A 113 -5.39 0.12 9.84
CA GLY A 113 -6.57 -0.47 10.48
C GLY A 113 -7.12 -1.70 9.77
N PHE A 114 -6.83 -1.88 8.48
CA PHE A 114 -7.20 -3.07 7.72
C PHE A 114 -6.05 -4.08 7.69
N ARG A 115 -6.40 -5.36 7.76
CA ARG A 115 -5.44 -6.45 7.57
C ARG A 115 -5.14 -6.67 6.10
N TYR A 116 -6.19 -6.90 5.32
CA TYR A 116 -6.13 -7.09 3.87
C TYR A 116 -7.36 -6.47 3.24
N VAL A 117 -7.19 -5.79 2.12
CA VAL A 117 -8.25 -5.19 1.31
C VAL A 117 -7.99 -5.53 -0.15
N GLY A 118 -9.00 -6.02 -0.82
CA GLY A 118 -8.97 -6.39 -2.23
C GLY A 118 -9.98 -7.49 -2.55
N PRO A 119 -10.09 -7.88 -3.82
CA PRO A 119 -10.93 -8.99 -4.25
C PRO A 119 -10.59 -10.30 -3.55
N THR A 120 -11.64 -11.07 -3.28
CA THR A 120 -11.54 -12.41 -2.67
C THR A 120 -11.77 -13.50 -3.72
N ASN A 121 -11.33 -14.70 -3.43
CA ASN A 121 -11.56 -15.83 -4.29
C ASN A 121 -12.97 -16.43 -4.09
N GLY A 122 -13.90 -16.10 -5.00
CA GLY A 122 -15.15 -16.84 -5.18
C GLY A 122 -16.01 -17.06 -3.93
N GLY A 123 -16.08 -16.07 -3.01
CA GLY A 123 -16.88 -16.15 -1.78
C GLY A 123 -16.14 -16.73 -0.56
N THR A 124 -14.83 -16.90 -0.65
CA THR A 124 -13.97 -17.22 0.51
C THR A 124 -13.53 -15.93 1.20
N SER A 125 -12.97 -16.03 2.42
CA SER A 125 -12.36 -14.90 3.14
C SER A 125 -10.94 -14.56 2.66
N ASP A 126 -10.39 -15.34 1.72
CA ASP A 126 -9.02 -15.17 1.26
C ASP A 126 -8.93 -14.06 0.21
N VAL A 127 -8.24 -12.98 0.55
CA VAL A 127 -7.98 -11.87 -0.35
C VAL A 127 -6.86 -12.28 -1.32
N ILE A 128 -7.18 -12.33 -2.60
CA ILE A 128 -6.24 -12.66 -3.69
C ILE A 128 -5.65 -11.43 -4.36
N GLY A 129 -6.18 -10.24 -4.05
CA GLY A 129 -5.75 -8.97 -4.64
C GLY A 129 -6.34 -8.69 -6.02
N GLY A 130 -6.29 -7.43 -6.40
CA GLY A 130 -6.82 -6.92 -7.67
C GLY A 130 -5.74 -6.56 -8.69
N THR A 131 -6.17 -6.30 -9.91
CA THR A 131 -5.32 -5.77 -10.98
C THR A 131 -5.24 -4.25 -10.98
N ASN A 132 -6.18 -3.59 -10.32
CA ASN A 132 -6.25 -2.14 -10.17
C ASN A 132 -6.16 -1.78 -8.70
N MET A 133 -5.47 -0.70 -8.37
CA MET A 133 -5.45 -0.17 -7.01
C MET A 133 -5.50 1.36 -7.00
N MET A 134 -6.11 1.90 -5.96
CA MET A 134 -6.05 3.32 -5.64
C MET A 134 -6.00 3.52 -4.13
N VAL A 135 -5.10 4.39 -3.66
CA VAL A 135 -4.93 4.69 -2.23
C VAL A 135 -4.69 6.18 -2.05
N PHE A 136 -5.41 6.76 -1.11
CA PHE A 136 -5.24 8.12 -0.65
C PHE A 136 -4.97 8.12 0.85
N ASN A 137 -3.98 8.86 1.28
CA ASN A 137 -3.68 9.05 2.69
C ASN A 137 -3.53 10.56 2.95
N VAL A 138 -4.19 11.06 3.96
CA VAL A 138 -4.04 12.43 4.45
C VAL A 138 -3.59 12.38 5.89
N GLU A 139 -2.57 13.14 6.23
CA GLU A 139 -1.96 13.12 7.55
C GLU A 139 -1.73 14.53 8.09
N LEU A 140 -1.95 14.71 9.39
CA LEU A 140 -1.44 15.83 10.17
C LEU A 140 -0.37 15.31 11.12
N VAL A 141 0.85 15.81 10.95
CA VAL A 141 2.00 15.42 11.76
C VAL A 141 2.38 16.59 12.65
N LEU A 142 2.31 16.37 13.97
CA LEU A 142 2.55 17.39 14.97
C LEU A 142 3.83 17.08 15.76
N PRO A 143 4.68 18.07 16.02
CA PRO A 143 5.80 17.87 16.95
C PRO A 143 5.26 17.59 18.35
N PHE A 144 5.75 16.54 19.00
CA PHE A 144 5.35 16.18 20.36
C PHE A 144 6.47 16.48 21.38
N ILE A 145 7.61 15.82 21.21
CA ILE A 145 8.81 16.11 22.01
C ILE A 145 9.93 16.42 21.01
N LYS A 146 10.19 17.71 20.81
CA LYS A 146 11.14 18.17 19.78
C LYS A 146 12.56 17.66 20.00
N GLU A 147 13.02 17.65 21.26
CA GLU A 147 14.37 17.23 21.64
C GLU A 147 14.62 15.75 21.34
N SER A 148 13.61 14.92 21.45
CA SER A 148 13.71 13.48 21.18
C SER A 148 13.29 13.08 19.75
N GLY A 149 12.85 14.03 18.94
CA GLY A 149 12.36 13.75 17.58
C GLY A 149 11.04 12.99 17.53
N MET A 150 10.24 13.02 18.61
CA MET A 150 8.93 12.39 18.65
C MET A 150 7.86 13.27 18.03
N LYS A 151 6.99 12.64 17.21
CA LYS A 151 5.87 13.29 16.52
C LYS A 151 4.58 12.52 16.78
N LEU A 152 3.48 13.22 16.92
CA LEU A 152 2.13 12.65 16.83
C LEU A 152 1.67 12.71 15.39
N VAL A 153 0.86 11.75 15.01
CA VAL A 153 0.20 11.74 13.71
C VAL A 153 -1.29 11.48 13.88
N ALA A 154 -2.12 12.23 13.18
CA ALA A 154 -3.51 11.92 12.93
C ALA A 154 -3.68 11.70 11.42
N PHE A 155 -4.49 10.73 11.02
CA PHE A 155 -4.61 10.37 9.62
C PHE A 155 -6.02 9.95 9.21
N TYR A 156 -6.28 10.08 7.92
CA TYR A 156 -7.40 9.48 7.20
C TYR A 156 -6.85 8.76 5.98
N ASP A 157 -7.24 7.51 5.81
CA ASP A 157 -6.87 6.68 4.68
C ASP A 157 -8.13 6.26 3.92
N ALA A 158 -8.06 6.28 2.59
CA ALA A 158 -9.11 5.78 1.72
C ALA A 158 -8.48 5.05 0.52
N GLY A 159 -9.02 3.90 0.16
CA GLY A 159 -8.51 3.15 -0.99
C GLY A 159 -9.17 1.78 -1.13
N ASN A 160 -8.89 1.15 -2.24
CA ASN A 160 -9.27 -0.23 -2.51
C ASN A 160 -8.42 -0.80 -3.66
N SER A 161 -8.48 -2.12 -3.83
CA SER A 161 -8.04 -2.78 -5.05
C SER A 161 -9.20 -3.55 -5.68
N TRP A 162 -9.23 -3.60 -7.01
CA TRP A 162 -10.32 -4.19 -7.78
C TRP A 162 -9.77 -5.02 -8.94
N ASP A 163 -10.59 -5.94 -9.42
CA ASP A 163 -10.39 -6.57 -10.72
C ASP A 163 -11.07 -5.73 -11.80
N ASN A 164 -10.40 -5.56 -12.92
CA ASN A 164 -10.88 -4.99 -14.19
C ASN A 164 -11.24 -3.49 -14.21
N LYS A 165 -11.75 -2.87 -13.16
CA LYS A 165 -12.14 -1.45 -13.19
C LYS A 165 -11.98 -0.79 -11.82
N TYR A 166 -11.77 0.53 -11.84
CA TYR A 166 -11.82 1.34 -10.63
C TYR A 166 -13.27 1.63 -10.24
N ASP A 167 -13.59 1.50 -8.96
CA ASP A 167 -14.88 1.89 -8.40
C ASP A 167 -14.68 2.85 -7.21
N MET A 168 -14.86 4.13 -7.47
CA MET A 168 -14.71 5.18 -6.44
C MET A 168 -15.81 5.13 -5.38
N GLY A 169 -16.91 4.43 -5.62
CA GLY A 169 -17.99 4.22 -4.66
C GLY A 169 -17.68 3.12 -3.63
N ASP A 170 -16.67 2.28 -3.91
CA ASP A 170 -16.28 1.13 -3.08
C ASP A 170 -14.91 1.37 -2.41
N LEU A 171 -14.64 2.58 -1.95
CA LEU A 171 -13.42 2.88 -1.20
C LEU A 171 -13.56 2.48 0.26
N ARG A 172 -12.64 1.66 0.74
CA ARG A 172 -12.49 1.37 2.17
C ARG A 172 -11.85 2.55 2.87
N GLN A 173 -12.33 2.88 4.05
CA GLN A 173 -11.94 4.11 4.75
C GLN A 173 -11.56 3.82 6.19
N SER A 174 -10.54 4.49 6.67
CA SER A 174 -10.12 4.46 8.07
C SER A 174 -9.63 5.81 8.55
N VAL A 175 -9.70 6.01 9.85
CA VAL A 175 -9.11 7.15 10.56
C VAL A 175 -8.24 6.62 11.69
N GLY A 176 -7.27 7.40 12.10
CA GLY A 176 -6.46 6.97 13.22
C GLY A 176 -5.46 7.99 13.69
N ALA A 177 -4.70 7.57 14.68
CA ALA A 177 -3.63 8.36 15.26
C ALA A 177 -2.48 7.46 15.71
N GLY A 178 -1.33 8.07 15.94
CA GLY A 178 -0.17 7.33 16.40
C GLY A 178 1.01 8.20 16.75
N ILE A 179 2.12 7.53 17.00
CA ILE A 179 3.39 8.14 17.35
C ILE A 179 4.45 7.70 16.34
N ARG A 180 5.24 8.67 15.89
CA ARG A 180 6.46 8.47 15.11
C ARG A 180 7.64 8.99 15.89
N TRP A 181 8.68 8.21 15.96
CA TRP A 181 9.88 8.56 16.71
C TRP A 181 11.13 8.28 15.88
N TYR A 182 11.96 9.31 15.76
CA TYR A 182 13.32 9.17 15.21
C TYR A 182 14.27 8.72 16.32
N SER A 183 14.29 7.41 16.56
CA SER A 183 15.07 6.83 17.64
C SER A 183 16.52 6.53 17.23
N PRO A 184 17.44 6.33 18.18
CA PRO A 184 18.83 5.92 17.89
C PRO A 184 18.96 4.59 17.13
N ILE A 185 17.93 3.74 17.18
CA ILE A 185 17.88 2.45 16.48
C ILE A 185 17.15 2.54 15.13
N GLY A 186 16.76 3.74 14.73
CA GLY A 186 16.03 4.00 13.49
C GLY A 186 14.62 4.55 13.72
N PRO A 187 13.92 4.93 12.64
CA PRO A 187 12.56 5.45 12.74
C PRO A 187 11.59 4.37 13.21
N LEU A 188 10.80 4.71 14.22
CA LEU A 188 9.75 3.87 14.78
C LEU A 188 8.39 4.48 14.49
N ARG A 189 7.40 3.65 14.17
CA ARG A 189 6.02 4.05 14.00
C ARG A 189 5.12 3.09 14.78
N LEU A 190 4.24 3.64 15.60
CA LEU A 190 3.16 2.92 16.28
C LEU A 190 1.87 3.69 16.02
N GLU A 191 0.98 3.13 15.24
CA GLU A 191 -0.22 3.81 14.78
C GLU A 191 -1.44 2.89 14.97
N TYR A 192 -2.57 3.47 15.39
CA TYR A 192 -3.85 2.76 15.49
C TYR A 192 -4.79 3.28 14.40
N GLY A 193 -5.28 2.38 13.56
CA GLY A 193 -6.30 2.66 12.56
C GLY A 193 -7.65 2.11 12.98
N HIS A 194 -8.67 2.96 12.95
CA HIS A 194 -10.07 2.60 13.15
C HIS A 194 -10.78 2.54 11.80
N VAL A 195 -11.40 1.42 11.50
CA VAL A 195 -12.12 1.19 10.23
C VAL A 195 -13.48 1.86 10.26
N LEU A 196 -13.75 2.76 9.31
CA LEU A 196 -15.02 3.45 9.15
C LEU A 196 -15.99 2.66 8.27
N ASP A 197 -15.50 2.14 7.16
CA ASP A 197 -16.28 1.35 6.21
C ASP A 197 -15.59 0.01 5.96
N ARG A 198 -16.25 -1.07 6.35
CA ARG A 198 -15.75 -2.43 6.22
C ARG A 198 -16.16 -3.08 4.91
N GLY A 199 -17.27 -2.62 4.31
CA GLY A 199 -17.92 -3.30 3.21
C GLY A 199 -18.21 -4.77 3.55
N GLU A 200 -17.99 -5.64 2.60
CA GLU A 200 -18.19 -7.10 2.74
C GLU A 200 -16.93 -7.84 3.27
N LEU A 201 -15.98 -7.14 3.89
CA LEU A 201 -14.80 -7.77 4.46
C LEU A 201 -15.19 -8.65 5.65
N ASN A 202 -14.76 -9.90 5.62
CA ASN A 202 -14.99 -10.88 6.68
C ASN A 202 -14.10 -10.66 7.93
N ASP A 203 -13.50 -9.49 8.09
CA ASP A 203 -12.70 -9.14 9.27
C ASP A 203 -13.58 -8.34 10.26
N ASP A 204 -13.95 -8.94 11.38
CA ASP A 204 -14.76 -8.31 12.44
C ASP A 204 -14.01 -7.25 13.25
N SER A 205 -12.74 -7.03 12.98
CA SER A 205 -11.94 -6.05 13.73
C SER A 205 -12.37 -4.62 13.41
N LYS A 206 -12.67 -3.83 14.46
CA LYS A 206 -13.01 -2.40 14.32
C LYS A 206 -11.79 -1.52 14.04
N GLY A 207 -10.62 -2.10 14.05
CA GLY A 207 -9.35 -1.43 13.86
C GLY A 207 -8.22 -2.23 14.48
N ARG A 208 -7.00 -1.77 14.26
CA ARG A 208 -5.82 -2.48 14.75
C ARG A 208 -4.65 -1.55 15.00
N TRP A 209 -3.78 -1.99 15.89
CA TRP A 209 -2.48 -1.40 16.09
C TRP A 209 -1.50 -1.93 15.05
N GLU A 210 -0.69 -1.03 14.54
CA GLU A 210 0.35 -1.33 13.58
C GLU A 210 1.67 -0.73 14.02
N PHE A 211 2.72 -1.53 13.91
CA PHE A 211 4.06 -1.16 14.36
C PHE A 211 5.07 -1.46 13.25
N THR A 212 6.02 -0.55 13.06
CA THR A 212 7.16 -0.79 12.18
C THR A 212 8.42 -0.12 12.71
N ILE A 213 9.55 -0.77 12.45
CA ILE A 213 10.90 -0.26 12.65
C ILE A 213 11.56 -0.22 11.28
N GLY A 214 12.23 0.87 10.95
CA GLY A 214 12.96 1.00 9.70
C GLY A 214 12.52 2.19 8.88
N MET A 215 12.97 2.22 7.62
CA MET A 215 12.74 3.37 6.74
C MET A 215 11.26 3.58 6.47
N PRO A 216 10.77 4.84 6.58
CA PRO A 216 9.49 5.22 6.02
C PRO A 216 9.54 5.08 4.50
N MET A 217 8.40 4.77 3.93
CA MET A 217 8.26 4.82 2.47
C MET A 217 8.15 6.25 1.97
#